data_eacb44816cd3b33f85b32f854d74c4df
#
_entry.id   eacb44816cd3b33f85b32f854d74c4df
#
_cell.length_a   1.000
_cell.length_b   1.000
_cell.length_c   1.000
_cell.angle_alpha   90.00
_cell.angle_beta   90.00
_cell.angle_gamma   90.00
#
_symmetry.space_group_name_H-M   'P 1'
#
loop_
_entity.id
_entity.type
_entity.pdbx_description
1 polymer ?
#
loop_
_entity_poly.entity_id
_entity_poly.type
_entity_poly.pdbx_seq_one_letter_code
_entity_poly.pdbx_strand_id
1 'polypeptide(L)'
;MSRLHLFVAGAVVALTGGSYLVSAQQPAAPAQPMSFFIASAGLGQGANLGGLAGADKQCQTLAAAAGGGAKTWHAYLSTSASGGQAAVNARDRIGTGPWFNARGGRIAQGLADLHGDTVELAQRGNNLAKSTALTEKNTPVNGIGDTPNQHDMLTGSTLDGRAFTDGMDHTCGNWTSSAAGTAQLGHSDRQGGGGTSWNSIHPSKGCSQENLVATGGAGLFYCFATN
;
A
#
# COMPACT_ATOMS: atom_id res chain seq x y z
N MET A 1 -67.84 -6.19 73.08
CA MET A 1 -66.62 -7.01 73.13
C MET A 1 -66.05 -7.13 71.70
N SER A 2 -65.16 -6.21 71.37
CA SER A 2 -64.61 -6.11 70.00
C SER A 2 -63.21 -6.72 70.00
N ARG A 3 -62.96 -7.74 69.15
CA ARG A 3 -61.65 -8.35 68.99
C ARG A 3 -60.93 -7.69 67.83
N LEU A 4 -59.83 -7.07 68.13
CA LEU A 4 -58.88 -6.44 67.19
C LEU A 4 -57.98 -7.53 66.60
N HIS A 5 -58.00 -7.70 65.27
CA HIS A 5 -57.08 -8.59 64.58
C HIS A 5 -55.92 -7.77 64.00
N LEU A 6 -54.73 -8.07 64.49
CA LEU A 6 -53.49 -7.47 64.02
C LEU A 6 -52.99 -8.28 62.79
N PHE A 7 -52.92 -7.65 61.62
CA PHE A 7 -52.25 -8.21 60.45
C PHE A 7 -50.81 -7.77 60.42
N VAL A 8 -49.90 -8.73 60.51
CA VAL A 8 -48.48 -8.51 60.30
C VAL A 8 -48.21 -8.72 58.82
N ALA A 9 -47.85 -7.63 58.12
CA ALA A 9 -47.41 -7.69 56.71
C ALA A 9 -45.92 -7.99 56.68
N GLY A 10 -45.52 -9.17 56.26
CA GLY A 10 -44.10 -9.54 56.01
C GLY A 10 -43.68 -9.02 54.63
N ALA A 11 -42.72 -8.13 54.62
CA ALA A 11 -42.08 -7.68 53.38
C ALA A 11 -41.01 -8.69 52.96
N VAL A 12 -41.24 -9.35 51.81
CA VAL A 12 -40.21 -10.18 51.13
C VAL A 12 -39.36 -9.30 50.27
N VAL A 13 -38.10 -9.10 50.69
CA VAL A 13 -37.09 -8.40 49.83
C VAL A 13 -36.51 -9.44 48.90
N ALA A 14 -36.85 -9.38 47.62
CA ALA A 14 -36.24 -10.14 46.54
C ALA A 14 -34.90 -9.51 46.16
N LEU A 15 -33.77 -10.11 46.54
CA LEU A 15 -32.46 -9.77 46.06
C LEU A 15 -32.29 -10.34 44.65
N THR A 16 -32.47 -9.48 43.62
CA THR A 16 -32.12 -9.80 42.23
C THR A 16 -30.59 -9.66 42.06
N GLY A 17 -29.88 -10.77 42.16
CA GLY A 17 -28.43 -10.84 41.86
C GLY A 17 -28.25 -10.65 40.35
N GLY A 18 -27.90 -9.45 39.90
CA GLY A 18 -27.47 -9.19 38.52
C GLY A 18 -26.11 -9.80 38.28
N SER A 19 -26.05 -10.91 37.52
CA SER A 19 -24.79 -11.47 37.02
C SER A 19 -24.24 -10.54 35.92
N TYR A 20 -23.23 -9.75 36.26
CA TYR A 20 -22.46 -9.01 35.30
C TYR A 20 -21.55 -9.97 34.53
N LEU A 21 -21.89 -10.27 33.25
CA LEU A 21 -20.99 -10.97 32.35
C LEU A 21 -19.85 -10.03 32.01
N VAL A 22 -18.69 -10.21 32.67
CA VAL A 22 -17.44 -9.57 32.25
C VAL A 22 -17.03 -10.24 30.95
N SER A 23 -17.25 -9.55 29.83
CA SER A 23 -16.71 -9.97 28.53
C SER A 23 -15.20 -9.87 28.61
N ALA A 24 -14.51 -11.01 28.74
CA ALA A 24 -13.06 -11.05 28.63
C ALA A 24 -12.69 -10.63 27.22
N GLN A 25 -12.06 -9.47 27.08
CA GLN A 25 -11.56 -8.95 25.81
C GLN A 25 -10.41 -9.88 25.38
N GLN A 26 -10.62 -10.59 24.28
CA GLN A 26 -9.61 -11.49 23.72
C GLN A 26 -8.35 -10.66 23.40
N PRO A 27 -7.14 -11.10 23.80
CA PRO A 27 -5.91 -10.39 23.45
C PRO A 27 -5.85 -10.15 21.97
N ALA A 28 -5.53 -8.93 21.54
CA ALA A 28 -5.32 -8.63 20.13
C ALA A 28 -4.23 -9.54 19.57
N ALA A 29 -4.48 -10.16 18.42
CA ALA A 29 -3.47 -10.95 17.72
C ALA A 29 -2.20 -10.07 17.50
N PRO A 30 -0.99 -10.64 17.65
CA PRO A 30 0.24 -9.87 17.42
C PRO A 30 0.23 -9.27 16.02
N ALA A 31 0.66 -8.01 15.92
CA ALA A 31 0.73 -7.32 14.64
C ALA A 31 1.65 -8.09 13.69
N GLN A 32 1.20 -8.27 12.44
CA GLN A 32 2.00 -8.96 11.43
C GLN A 32 3.23 -8.11 11.08
N PRO A 33 4.42 -8.73 10.91
CA PRO A 33 5.60 -8.00 10.49
C PRO A 33 5.40 -7.30 9.15
N MET A 34 5.91 -6.08 9.04
CA MET A 34 5.86 -5.31 7.79
C MET A 34 6.43 -6.13 6.62
N SER A 35 5.70 -6.18 5.52
CA SER A 35 6.11 -6.78 4.25
C SER A 35 5.71 -5.95 3.03
N PHE A 36 5.16 -4.75 3.27
CA PHE A 36 4.82 -3.74 2.28
C PHE A 36 5.01 -2.34 2.86
N PHE A 37 5.54 -1.42 2.06
CA PHE A 37 5.53 0.00 2.35
C PHE A 37 5.69 0.84 1.06
N ILE A 38 5.42 2.13 1.14
CA ILE A 38 5.78 3.11 0.12
C ILE A 38 7.10 3.77 0.56
N ALA A 39 8.08 3.82 -0.33
CA ALA A 39 9.35 4.50 -0.05
C ALA A 39 9.09 5.92 0.47
N SER A 40 9.57 6.26 1.68
CA SER A 40 9.35 7.58 2.28
C SER A 40 10.11 8.70 1.56
N ALA A 41 11.06 8.33 0.69
CA ALA A 41 11.80 9.24 -0.15
C ALA A 41 12.17 8.55 -1.47
N GLY A 42 12.04 9.28 -2.57
CA GLY A 42 12.66 8.93 -3.84
C GLY A 42 14.17 9.16 -3.79
N LEU A 43 14.88 8.82 -4.87
CA LEU A 43 16.34 9.04 -4.96
C LEU A 43 16.71 10.51 -5.27
N GLY A 44 15.73 11.41 -5.46
CA GLY A 44 15.93 12.82 -5.72
C GLY A 44 16.36 13.16 -7.16
N GLN A 45 16.37 12.15 -8.04
CA GLN A 45 16.75 12.29 -9.45
C GLN A 45 15.57 11.93 -10.40
N GLY A 46 14.36 12.32 -10.02
CA GLY A 46 13.15 11.95 -10.76
C GLY A 46 12.97 10.44 -10.83
N ALA A 47 12.71 9.94 -12.05
CA ALA A 47 12.55 8.51 -12.30
C ALA A 47 13.89 7.77 -12.59
N ASN A 48 15.03 8.45 -12.51
CA ASN A 48 16.33 7.79 -12.54
C ASN A 48 16.62 7.13 -11.18
N LEU A 49 16.27 5.87 -11.08
CA LEU A 49 16.43 5.06 -9.88
C LEU A 49 17.71 4.19 -9.91
N GLY A 50 18.53 4.30 -10.96
CA GLY A 50 19.63 3.38 -11.22
C GLY A 50 19.15 1.99 -11.68
N GLY A 51 18.03 1.96 -12.42
CA GLY A 51 17.37 0.74 -12.86
C GLY A 51 16.65 0.02 -11.71
N LEU A 52 16.22 -1.23 -11.98
CA LEU A 52 15.59 -2.07 -10.96
C LEU A 52 16.50 -2.32 -9.75
N ALA A 53 17.79 -2.55 -10.01
CA ALA A 53 18.76 -2.82 -8.94
C ALA A 53 18.90 -1.64 -7.96
N GLY A 54 18.92 -0.41 -8.46
CA GLY A 54 18.96 0.78 -7.62
C GLY A 54 17.69 0.97 -6.80
N ALA A 55 16.53 0.74 -7.41
CA ALA A 55 15.23 0.80 -6.73
C ALA A 55 15.11 -0.29 -5.63
N ASP A 56 15.54 -1.52 -5.91
CA ASP A 56 15.56 -2.61 -4.92
C ASP A 56 16.49 -2.30 -3.76
N LYS A 57 17.68 -1.76 -4.05
CA LYS A 57 18.60 -1.31 -3.01
C LYS A 57 18.00 -0.24 -2.11
N GLN A 58 17.22 0.70 -2.68
CA GLN A 58 16.50 1.70 -1.90
C GLN A 58 15.45 1.05 -1.00
N CYS A 59 14.63 0.13 -1.52
CA CYS A 59 13.68 -0.62 -0.72
C CYS A 59 14.35 -1.36 0.43
N GLN A 60 15.45 -2.08 0.15
CA GLN A 60 16.19 -2.82 1.16
C GLN A 60 16.78 -1.89 2.24
N THR A 61 17.32 -0.74 1.83
CA THR A 61 17.91 0.25 2.75
C THR A 61 16.85 0.84 3.69
N LEU A 62 15.71 1.26 3.14
CA LEU A 62 14.61 1.83 3.92
C LEU A 62 13.99 0.79 4.86
N ALA A 63 13.80 -0.44 4.38
CA ALA A 63 13.30 -1.54 5.20
C ALA A 63 14.25 -1.87 6.36
N ALA A 64 15.57 -1.91 6.10
CA ALA A 64 16.58 -2.17 7.13
C ALA A 64 16.57 -1.09 8.21
N ALA A 65 16.46 0.18 7.83
CA ALA A 65 16.37 1.31 8.76
C ALA A 65 15.09 1.24 9.64
N ALA A 66 14.04 0.58 9.16
CA ALA A 66 12.78 0.37 9.89
C ALA A 66 12.67 -0.99 10.59
N GLY A 67 13.77 -1.75 10.70
CA GLY A 67 13.81 -3.06 11.35
C GLY A 67 13.35 -4.23 10.47
N GLY A 68 13.03 -3.99 9.19
CA GLY A 68 12.61 -5.01 8.21
C GLY A 68 13.76 -5.62 7.40
N GLY A 69 15.02 -5.39 7.77
CA GLY A 69 16.20 -5.75 7.00
C GLY A 69 16.46 -7.26 6.83
N ALA A 70 15.85 -8.11 7.64
CA ALA A 70 15.96 -9.57 7.53
C ALA A 70 15.22 -10.17 6.31
N LYS A 71 14.31 -9.40 5.71
CA LYS A 71 13.58 -9.77 4.50
C LYS A 71 14.31 -9.26 3.24
N THR A 72 14.07 -9.91 2.10
CA THR A 72 14.49 -9.41 0.79
C THR A 72 13.40 -8.49 0.24
N TRP A 73 13.77 -7.29 -0.18
CA TRP A 73 12.83 -6.27 -0.63
C TRP A 73 13.03 -5.89 -2.08
N HIS A 74 11.96 -5.89 -2.85
CA HIS A 74 11.95 -5.44 -4.24
C HIS A 74 10.97 -4.28 -4.46
N ALA A 75 11.35 -3.38 -5.35
CA ALA A 75 10.47 -2.35 -5.85
C ALA A 75 9.45 -2.94 -6.82
N TYR A 76 8.20 -2.50 -6.73
CA TYR A 76 7.13 -2.86 -7.67
C TYR A 76 7.27 -2.00 -8.94
N LEU A 77 8.12 -2.43 -9.85
CA LEU A 77 8.44 -1.72 -11.07
C LEU A 77 8.54 -2.71 -12.23
N SER A 78 7.86 -2.42 -13.35
CA SER A 78 8.08 -3.12 -14.62
C SER A 78 9.20 -2.47 -15.43
N THR A 79 9.75 -3.21 -16.39
CA THR A 79 10.65 -2.67 -17.43
C THR A 79 10.20 -3.12 -18.80
N SER A 80 10.44 -2.28 -19.80
CA SER A 80 10.24 -2.64 -21.21
C SER A 80 11.39 -3.52 -21.73
N ALA A 81 11.13 -4.37 -22.71
CA ALA A 81 12.19 -5.07 -23.42
C ALA A 81 13.15 -4.08 -24.09
N SER A 82 14.46 -4.24 -23.90
CA SER A 82 15.45 -3.30 -24.41
C SER A 82 16.83 -3.94 -24.44
N GLY A 83 17.66 -3.60 -25.43
CA GLY A 83 19.04 -4.06 -25.50
C GLY A 83 19.21 -5.58 -25.49
N GLY A 84 18.27 -6.33 -26.05
CA GLY A 84 18.27 -7.80 -26.03
C GLY A 84 17.80 -8.43 -24.72
N GLN A 85 17.42 -7.62 -23.73
CA GLN A 85 16.83 -8.08 -22.47
C GLN A 85 15.30 -8.14 -22.60
N ALA A 86 14.70 -9.20 -22.06
CA ALA A 86 13.24 -9.32 -21.99
C ALA A 86 12.65 -8.28 -21.04
N ALA A 87 11.38 -7.91 -21.26
CA ALA A 87 10.61 -7.10 -20.32
C ALA A 87 10.48 -7.83 -18.97
N VAL A 88 10.46 -7.05 -17.90
CA VAL A 88 10.22 -7.55 -16.53
C VAL A 88 8.88 -7.06 -16.05
N ASN A 89 8.05 -7.94 -15.52
CA ASN A 89 6.76 -7.58 -14.93
C ASN A 89 6.94 -7.29 -13.43
N ALA A 90 6.38 -6.20 -12.95
CA ALA A 90 6.43 -5.84 -11.53
C ALA A 90 5.83 -6.95 -10.64
N ARG A 91 4.72 -7.55 -11.06
CA ARG A 91 4.03 -8.62 -10.33
C ARG A 91 4.88 -9.86 -10.07
N ASP A 92 5.80 -10.16 -10.99
CA ASP A 92 6.62 -11.37 -10.92
C ASP A 92 7.85 -11.18 -10.00
N ARG A 93 8.08 -9.97 -9.48
CA ARG A 93 9.22 -9.60 -8.66
C ARG A 93 8.96 -9.57 -7.17
N ILE A 94 7.70 -9.52 -6.76
CA ILE A 94 7.31 -9.17 -5.39
C ILE A 94 6.93 -10.37 -4.52
N GLY A 95 7.09 -11.61 -5.01
CA GLY A 95 6.69 -12.82 -4.28
C GLY A 95 5.19 -13.08 -4.38
N THR A 96 4.63 -13.82 -3.42
CA THR A 96 3.26 -14.34 -3.46
C THR A 96 2.32 -13.76 -2.39
N GLY A 97 2.85 -13.01 -1.42
CA GLY A 97 2.10 -12.47 -0.28
C GLY A 97 1.91 -13.50 0.86
N PRO A 98 1.09 -13.22 1.88
CA PRO A 98 0.36 -11.98 2.07
C PRO A 98 1.27 -10.79 2.44
N TRP A 99 0.84 -9.57 2.10
CA TRP A 99 1.59 -8.35 2.41
C TRP A 99 0.88 -7.48 3.43
N PHE A 100 1.66 -6.95 4.38
CA PHE A 100 1.20 -6.15 5.50
C PHE A 100 1.98 -4.83 5.56
N ASN A 101 1.28 -3.73 5.79
CA ASN A 101 1.91 -2.42 5.99
C ASN A 101 2.62 -2.30 7.35
N ALA A 102 3.24 -1.15 7.60
CA ALA A 102 4.01 -0.90 8.82
C ALA A 102 3.19 -0.96 10.13
N ARG A 103 1.85 -0.98 10.06
CA ARG A 103 0.94 -1.19 11.21
C ARG A 103 0.46 -2.64 11.34
N GLY A 104 0.95 -3.55 10.50
CA GLY A 104 0.45 -4.92 10.43
C GLY A 104 -0.93 -5.05 9.77
N GLY A 105 -1.43 -3.98 9.14
CA GLY A 105 -2.65 -4.01 8.33
C GLY A 105 -2.39 -4.73 7.00
N ARG A 106 -3.21 -5.73 6.67
CA ARG A 106 -3.06 -6.46 5.41
C ARG A 106 -3.41 -5.59 4.22
N ILE A 107 -2.48 -5.49 3.27
CA ILE A 107 -2.67 -4.81 1.99
C ILE A 107 -3.31 -5.75 0.98
N ALA A 108 -2.78 -6.97 0.84
CA ALA A 108 -3.34 -7.98 -0.05
C ALA A 108 -2.98 -9.38 0.44
N GLN A 109 -3.84 -10.36 0.13
CA GLN A 109 -3.61 -11.77 0.47
C GLN A 109 -2.63 -12.44 -0.48
N GLY A 110 -2.58 -12.00 -1.74
CA GLY A 110 -1.73 -12.56 -2.77
C GLY A 110 -1.85 -11.76 -4.08
N LEU A 111 -1.23 -12.25 -5.15
CA LEU A 111 -1.18 -11.57 -6.44
C LEU A 111 -2.56 -11.32 -7.06
N ALA A 112 -3.49 -12.28 -6.95
CA ALA A 112 -4.84 -12.12 -7.48
C ALA A 112 -5.63 -11.04 -6.72
N ASP A 113 -5.52 -11.01 -5.38
CA ASP A 113 -6.13 -10.00 -4.55
C ASP A 113 -5.49 -8.61 -4.78
N LEU A 114 -4.17 -8.56 -4.98
CA LEU A 114 -3.44 -7.32 -5.23
C LEU A 114 -3.82 -6.68 -6.58
N HIS A 115 -3.91 -7.47 -7.65
CA HIS A 115 -4.16 -6.98 -9.01
C HIS A 115 -5.62 -7.21 -9.46
N GLY A 116 -6.29 -8.24 -8.92
CA GLY A 116 -7.60 -8.71 -9.36
C GLY A 116 -7.54 -9.49 -10.68
N ASP A 117 -8.67 -10.15 -11.01
CA ASP A 117 -8.84 -10.92 -12.25
C ASP A 117 -9.62 -10.14 -13.33
N THR A 118 -10.21 -9.00 -12.94
CA THR A 118 -10.94 -8.08 -13.82
C THR A 118 -10.46 -6.65 -13.61
N VAL A 119 -10.75 -5.75 -14.57
CA VAL A 119 -10.46 -4.31 -14.42
C VAL A 119 -11.09 -3.74 -13.15
N GLU A 120 -12.31 -4.17 -12.83
CA GLU A 120 -13.03 -3.73 -11.62
C GLU A 120 -12.33 -4.21 -10.33
N LEU A 121 -11.91 -5.47 -10.28
CA LEU A 121 -11.17 -6.02 -9.14
C LEU A 121 -9.77 -5.42 -9.02
N ALA A 122 -9.08 -5.20 -10.14
CA ALA A 122 -7.79 -4.50 -10.15
C ALA A 122 -7.90 -3.08 -9.57
N GLN A 123 -9.04 -2.43 -9.72
CA GLN A 123 -9.29 -1.12 -9.13
C GLN A 123 -9.68 -1.16 -7.66
N ARG A 124 -10.18 -2.29 -7.13
CA ARG A 124 -10.77 -2.41 -5.78
C ARG A 124 -10.28 -3.62 -4.97
N GLY A 125 -9.49 -4.52 -5.57
CA GLY A 125 -9.18 -5.85 -5.02
C GLY A 125 -8.26 -5.86 -3.80
N ASN A 126 -7.53 -4.78 -3.51
CA ASN A 126 -6.64 -4.69 -2.36
C ASN A 126 -7.07 -3.61 -1.35
N ASN A 127 -6.42 -3.61 -0.19
CA ASN A 127 -6.72 -2.68 0.90
C ASN A 127 -5.89 -1.39 0.86
N LEU A 128 -5.26 -1.05 -0.28
CA LEU A 128 -4.60 0.25 -0.44
C LEU A 128 -5.62 1.38 -0.45
N ALA A 129 -5.39 2.36 0.39
CA ALA A 129 -6.18 3.56 0.54
C ALA A 129 -5.30 4.62 1.22
N LYS A 130 -5.72 5.89 1.27
CA LYS A 130 -4.98 6.97 1.93
C LYS A 130 -4.56 6.63 3.38
N SER A 131 -5.39 5.91 4.13
CA SER A 131 -5.11 5.53 5.52
C SER A 131 -4.19 4.33 5.68
N THR A 132 -4.00 3.52 4.64
CA THR A 132 -3.21 2.28 4.65
C THR A 132 -1.95 2.35 3.81
N ALA A 133 -1.84 3.36 2.93
CA ALA A 133 -0.67 3.68 2.12
C ALA A 133 0.43 4.30 3.01
N LEU A 134 1.15 3.45 3.74
CA LEU A 134 2.13 3.84 4.74
C LEU A 134 3.55 3.70 4.21
N THR A 135 4.41 4.61 4.66
CA THR A 135 5.85 4.48 4.50
C THR A 135 6.41 3.44 5.46
N GLU A 136 7.69 3.07 5.29
CA GLU A 136 8.43 2.22 6.23
C GLU A 136 8.51 2.84 7.65
N LYS A 137 8.33 4.17 7.77
CA LYS A 137 8.32 4.92 9.03
C LYS A 137 6.94 4.94 9.69
N ASN A 138 5.99 4.17 9.18
CA ASN A 138 4.61 4.13 9.68
C ASN A 138 3.86 5.48 9.55
N THR A 139 4.23 6.31 8.59
CA THR A 139 3.55 7.57 8.28
C THR A 139 2.73 7.44 7.00
N PRO A 140 1.50 7.96 6.93
CA PRO A 140 0.76 8.03 5.68
C PRO A 140 1.51 8.87 4.64
N VAL A 141 1.43 8.45 3.37
CA VAL A 141 1.86 9.30 2.26
C VAL A 141 0.78 10.33 1.98
N ASN A 142 1.17 11.56 1.72
CA ASN A 142 0.27 12.61 1.33
C ASN A 142 -0.51 12.21 0.06
N GLY A 143 -1.81 12.34 0.10
CA GLY A 143 -2.71 12.03 -1.00
C GLY A 143 -3.53 13.22 -1.46
N ILE A 144 -4.61 12.94 -2.19
CA ILE A 144 -5.50 13.99 -2.65
C ILE A 144 -6.03 14.83 -1.48
N GLY A 145 -6.01 16.16 -1.67
CA GLY A 145 -6.39 17.12 -0.63
C GLY A 145 -5.26 17.51 0.34
N ASP A 146 -4.12 16.84 0.31
CA ASP A 146 -2.95 17.23 1.10
C ASP A 146 -2.01 18.15 0.28
N THR A 147 -1.17 18.92 0.98
CA THR A 147 -0.17 19.77 0.35
C THR A 147 1.22 19.47 0.93
N PRO A 148 2.20 19.05 0.08
CA PRO A 148 2.04 18.70 -1.33
C PRO A 148 1.26 17.40 -1.52
N ASN A 149 0.54 17.23 -2.65
CA ASN A 149 0.04 15.93 -3.06
C ASN A 149 1.21 15.07 -3.56
N GLN A 150 1.28 13.79 -3.15
CA GLN A 150 2.38 12.87 -3.46
C GLN A 150 1.87 11.46 -3.78
N HIS A 151 0.60 11.32 -4.18
CA HIS A 151 -0.04 10.02 -4.33
C HIS A 151 0.35 9.24 -5.58
N ASP A 152 1.02 9.88 -6.54
CA ASP A 152 1.49 9.24 -7.78
C ASP A 152 2.74 8.41 -7.52
N MET A 153 2.58 7.09 -7.65
CA MET A 153 3.66 6.12 -7.49
C MET A 153 4.19 5.64 -8.83
N LEU A 154 5.51 5.59 -8.97
CA LEU A 154 6.17 4.98 -10.12
C LEU A 154 5.88 3.49 -10.15
N THR A 155 5.44 2.95 -11.30
CA THR A 155 5.16 1.52 -11.46
C THR A 155 5.58 0.97 -12.82
N GLY A 156 5.39 1.74 -13.91
CA GLY A 156 5.65 1.28 -15.27
C GLY A 156 4.80 0.08 -15.68
N SER A 157 3.66 -0.14 -15.03
CA SER A 157 2.89 -1.38 -15.11
C SER A 157 1.49 -1.16 -15.65
N THR A 158 0.95 -2.17 -16.34
CA THR A 158 -0.48 -2.30 -16.63
C THR A 158 -1.26 -2.63 -15.35
N LEU A 159 -2.60 -2.62 -15.41
CA LEU A 159 -3.47 -2.91 -14.28
C LEU A 159 -3.18 -4.27 -13.62
N ASP A 160 -2.80 -5.27 -14.40
CA ASP A 160 -2.46 -6.61 -13.91
C ASP A 160 -0.99 -6.77 -13.50
N GLY A 161 -0.23 -5.66 -13.47
CA GLY A 161 1.16 -5.63 -12.99
C GLY A 161 2.20 -6.11 -14.00
N ARG A 162 1.85 -6.16 -15.29
CA ARG A 162 2.77 -6.53 -16.35
C ARG A 162 3.38 -5.32 -17.03
N ALA A 163 4.47 -5.54 -17.74
CA ALA A 163 5.05 -4.56 -18.64
C ALA A 163 4.09 -4.26 -19.80
N PHE A 164 4.14 -3.04 -20.30
CA PHE A 164 3.47 -2.67 -21.56
C PHE A 164 4.14 -3.34 -22.74
N THR A 165 3.34 -3.66 -23.78
CA THR A 165 3.80 -4.32 -25.01
C THR A 165 3.51 -3.52 -26.25
N ASP A 166 3.16 -2.23 -26.10
CA ASP A 166 2.80 -1.30 -27.19
C ASP A 166 4.00 -0.63 -27.88
N GLY A 167 5.22 -0.94 -27.41
CA GLY A 167 6.46 -0.38 -27.94
C GLY A 167 6.78 1.04 -27.45
N MET A 168 5.98 1.62 -26.56
CA MET A 168 6.22 2.94 -25.96
C MET A 168 7.01 2.83 -24.66
N ASP A 169 7.70 3.91 -24.27
CA ASP A 169 8.37 4.00 -22.97
C ASP A 169 7.38 4.40 -21.88
N HIS A 170 7.12 3.48 -20.97
CA HIS A 170 6.30 3.68 -19.76
C HIS A 170 7.12 3.64 -18.48
N THR A 171 8.44 3.68 -18.60
CA THR A 171 9.39 3.34 -17.51
C THR A 171 10.55 4.33 -17.37
N CYS A 172 10.47 5.49 -18.05
CA CYS A 172 11.58 6.44 -18.08
C CYS A 172 12.92 5.76 -18.42
N GLY A 173 12.96 5.03 -19.55
CA GLY A 173 14.16 4.31 -19.99
C GLY A 173 14.58 3.23 -19.00
N ASN A 174 13.63 2.41 -18.57
CA ASN A 174 13.86 1.35 -17.56
C ASN A 174 14.47 1.90 -16.26
N TRP A 175 13.94 3.02 -15.79
CA TRP A 175 14.31 3.67 -14.52
C TRP A 175 15.73 4.22 -14.50
N THR A 176 16.22 4.66 -15.68
CA THR A 176 17.57 5.25 -15.83
C THR A 176 17.54 6.69 -16.34
N SER A 177 16.36 7.24 -16.65
CA SER A 177 16.19 8.60 -17.17
C SER A 177 15.58 9.54 -16.16
N SER A 178 16.16 10.73 -16.03
CA SER A 178 15.59 11.87 -15.30
C SER A 178 15.24 13.03 -16.26
N ALA A 179 15.17 12.77 -17.56
CA ALA A 179 14.95 13.79 -18.60
C ALA A 179 13.80 13.40 -19.53
N ALA A 180 14.09 12.71 -20.63
CA ALA A 180 13.12 12.29 -21.63
C ALA A 180 12.36 11.03 -21.21
N GLY A 181 11.16 10.83 -21.78
CA GLY A 181 10.30 9.68 -21.54
C GLY A 181 9.13 9.99 -20.62
N THR A 182 8.38 8.96 -20.30
CA THR A 182 7.28 8.98 -19.32
C THR A 182 7.32 7.72 -18.47
N ALA A 183 6.73 7.77 -17.28
CA ALA A 183 6.48 6.61 -16.44
C ALA A 183 4.97 6.42 -16.29
N GLN A 184 4.49 5.17 -16.34
CA GLN A 184 3.15 4.86 -15.88
C GLN A 184 3.10 4.95 -14.36
N LEU A 185 2.05 5.59 -13.84
CA LEU A 185 1.84 5.90 -12.44
C LEU A 185 0.59 5.20 -11.89
N GLY A 186 0.57 4.96 -10.59
CA GLY A 186 -0.60 4.54 -9.84
C GLY A 186 -0.89 5.46 -8.67
N HIS A 187 -2.14 5.54 -8.21
CA HIS A 187 -2.52 6.36 -7.06
C HIS A 187 -2.52 5.55 -5.75
N SER A 188 -1.59 5.84 -4.85
CA SER A 188 -1.47 5.12 -3.57
C SER A 188 -2.71 5.24 -2.69
N ASP A 189 -3.44 6.34 -2.78
CA ASP A 189 -4.69 6.60 -2.07
C ASP A 189 -5.94 6.14 -2.84
N ARG A 190 -5.78 5.72 -4.10
CA ARG A 190 -6.84 5.29 -5.02
C ARG A 190 -7.92 6.34 -5.22
N GLN A 191 -7.54 7.62 -5.28
CA GLN A 191 -8.44 8.76 -5.43
C GLN A 191 -7.99 9.67 -6.59
N GLY A 192 -8.95 10.43 -7.13
CA GLY A 192 -8.71 11.44 -8.15
C GLY A 192 -8.54 10.91 -9.58
N GLY A 193 -8.44 11.82 -10.54
CA GLY A 193 -7.98 11.58 -11.91
C GLY A 193 -8.78 10.62 -12.79
N GLY A 194 -10.06 10.36 -12.47
CA GLY A 194 -10.89 9.48 -13.31
C GLY A 194 -10.67 7.98 -13.13
N GLY A 195 -9.92 7.57 -12.12
CA GLY A 195 -9.69 6.16 -11.82
C GLY A 195 -9.21 5.89 -10.40
N THR A 196 -9.28 4.62 -10.01
CA THR A 196 -8.94 4.16 -8.66
C THR A 196 -7.82 3.13 -8.65
N SER A 197 -7.05 3.02 -9.74
CA SER A 197 -5.95 2.05 -9.82
C SER A 197 -4.77 2.49 -8.96
N TRP A 198 -4.30 1.58 -8.13
CA TRP A 198 -3.14 1.80 -7.31
C TRP A 198 -1.82 1.73 -8.10
N ASN A 199 -1.83 1.06 -9.27
CA ASN A 199 -0.61 0.75 -10.03
C ASN A 199 -0.62 1.22 -11.49
N SER A 200 -1.77 1.63 -12.05
CA SER A 200 -1.85 2.00 -13.47
C SER A 200 -2.99 2.97 -13.74
N ILE A 201 -2.75 4.25 -13.59
CA ILE A 201 -3.78 5.28 -13.75
C ILE A 201 -3.51 6.21 -14.94
N HIS A 202 -2.34 6.79 -15.03
CA HIS A 202 -1.94 7.70 -16.11
C HIS A 202 -0.41 7.80 -16.24
N PRO A 203 0.12 8.30 -17.37
CA PRO A 203 1.53 8.59 -17.50
C PRO A 203 1.92 9.86 -16.72
N SER A 204 3.20 9.94 -16.33
CA SER A 204 3.80 11.17 -15.81
C SER A 204 3.95 12.23 -16.93
N LYS A 205 4.09 13.49 -16.54
CA LYS A 205 4.43 14.59 -17.47
C LYS A 205 5.83 14.48 -18.08
N GLY A 206 6.67 13.67 -17.44
CA GLY A 206 8.06 13.41 -17.83
C GLY A 206 8.81 12.71 -16.72
N CYS A 207 10.12 12.53 -16.88
CA CYS A 207 10.95 11.74 -15.97
C CYS A 207 11.73 12.58 -14.97
N SER A 208 11.76 13.92 -15.10
CA SER A 208 12.43 14.78 -14.11
C SER A 208 11.69 14.85 -12.79
N GLN A 209 12.39 15.22 -11.73
CA GLN A 209 11.77 15.39 -10.41
C GLN A 209 10.64 16.42 -10.44
N GLU A 210 10.86 17.54 -11.16
CA GLU A 210 9.83 18.58 -11.31
C GLU A 210 8.60 18.06 -12.04
N ASN A 211 8.78 17.26 -13.10
CA ASN A 211 7.67 16.67 -13.84
C ASN A 211 6.87 15.68 -13.01
N LEU A 212 7.52 14.87 -12.19
CA LEU A 212 6.86 13.95 -11.26
C LEU A 212 6.06 14.72 -10.20
N VAL A 213 6.62 15.79 -9.63
CA VAL A 213 5.92 16.67 -8.68
C VAL A 213 4.76 17.37 -9.36
N ALA A 214 4.94 17.88 -10.57
CA ALA A 214 3.90 18.56 -11.35
C ALA A 214 2.76 17.62 -11.81
N THR A 215 2.99 16.30 -11.76
CA THR A 215 1.95 15.30 -12.01
C THR A 215 1.11 15.04 -10.76
N GLY A 216 1.71 15.04 -9.57
CA GLY A 216 1.06 14.73 -8.28
C GLY A 216 1.84 13.70 -7.47
N GLY A 217 3.12 13.50 -7.79
CA GLY A 217 4.01 12.55 -7.16
C GLY A 217 5.24 13.19 -6.51
N ALA A 218 6.19 12.37 -6.16
CA ALA A 218 7.49 12.79 -5.63
C ALA A 218 8.63 11.83 -6.03
N GLY A 219 8.42 10.98 -7.03
CA GLY A 219 9.35 9.92 -7.41
C GLY A 219 9.33 8.75 -6.43
N LEU A 220 8.20 8.54 -5.73
CA LEU A 220 8.00 7.44 -4.80
C LEU A 220 7.53 6.18 -5.52
N PHE A 221 7.75 5.03 -4.90
CA PHE A 221 7.36 3.72 -5.41
C PHE A 221 7.07 2.74 -4.27
N TYR A 222 6.39 1.65 -4.60
CA TYR A 222 6.05 0.60 -3.64
C TYR A 222 7.20 -0.37 -3.45
N CYS A 223 7.40 -0.82 -2.21
CA CYS A 223 8.36 -1.84 -1.81
C CYS A 223 7.64 -3.04 -1.20
N PHE A 224 7.98 -4.23 -1.67
CA PHE A 224 7.41 -5.49 -1.22
C PHE A 224 8.49 -6.43 -0.74
N ALA A 225 8.25 -7.12 0.36
CA ALA A 225 9.07 -8.26 0.76
C ALA A 225 8.70 -9.50 -0.07
N THR A 226 9.70 -10.23 -0.52
CA THR A 226 9.53 -11.42 -1.38
C THR A 226 9.49 -12.72 -0.58
N ASN A 227 9.81 -12.67 0.73
CA ASN A 227 9.89 -13.79 1.68
C ASN A 227 9.35 -13.41 3.06
#